data_621a89217e8738880922087875de55a6
#
_entry.id   621a89217e8738880922087875de55a6
#
_cell.length_a   1.000
_cell.length_b   1.000
_cell.length_c   1.000
_cell.angle_alpha   90.00
_cell.angle_beta   90.00
_cell.angle_gamma   90.00
#
_symmetry.space_group_name_H-M   'P 1'
#
loop_
_entity.id
_entity.type
_entity.pdbx_description
1 polymer ?
#
loop_
_entity_poly.entity_id
_entity_poly.type
_entity_poly.pdbx_seq_one_letter_code
_entity_poly.pdbx_strand_id
1 'polypeptide(L)'
;QSRGLGDVYKRQAEQSAKSAVDSRNLIEASIYEVGEGNKIATKASDSLKEVVDGVQSIAESAKKMRDVSTSQAAGMEQADVAIARIAEVVQANSATSQETSATSEELTAQATTLSEMVAQFKLRND
;
A
#
# COMPACT_ATOMS: atom_id res chain seq x y z
N GLN A 1 14.96 90.13 -21.02
CA GLN A 1 15.20 89.29 -19.83
C GLN A 1 13.94 88.50 -19.36
N SER A 2 12.73 88.99 -19.54
CA SER A 2 11.49 88.30 -19.15
C SER A 2 11.10 87.06 -19.99
N ARG A 3 11.50 87.02 -21.26
CA ARG A 3 11.27 85.90 -22.19
C ARG A 3 12.07 84.63 -21.78
N GLY A 4 13.32 84.81 -21.32
CA GLY A 4 14.17 83.72 -20.92
C GLY A 4 13.66 83.02 -19.61
N LEU A 5 13.12 83.78 -18.66
CA LEU A 5 12.51 83.24 -17.45
C LEU A 5 11.22 82.46 -17.73
N GLY A 6 10.37 82.96 -18.66
CA GLY A 6 9.17 82.25 -19.09
C GLY A 6 9.45 80.92 -19.74
N ASP A 7 10.49 80.84 -20.59
CA ASP A 7 10.91 79.58 -21.21
C ASP A 7 11.50 78.58 -20.22
N VAL A 8 12.16 79.02 -19.14
CA VAL A 8 12.64 78.14 -18.06
C VAL A 8 11.46 77.56 -17.27
N TYR A 9 10.48 78.38 -16.91
CA TYR A 9 9.27 77.87 -16.21
C TYR A 9 8.44 76.95 -17.06
N LYS A 10 8.30 77.20 -18.36
CA LYS A 10 7.61 76.32 -19.30
C LYS A 10 8.29 74.95 -19.37
N ARG A 11 9.61 74.91 -19.55
CA ARG A 11 10.38 73.66 -19.54
C ARG A 11 10.26 72.91 -18.22
N GLN A 12 10.28 73.62 -17.10
CA GLN A 12 10.10 73.02 -15.79
C GLN A 12 8.70 72.41 -15.60
N ALA A 13 7.66 73.07 -16.08
CA ALA A 13 6.30 72.55 -16.05
C ALA A 13 6.16 71.30 -16.93
N GLU A 14 6.72 71.29 -18.15
CA GLU A 14 6.73 70.14 -19.06
C GLU A 14 7.49 68.93 -18.45
N GLN A 15 8.64 69.19 -17.80
CA GLN A 15 9.45 68.16 -17.17
C GLN A 15 8.75 67.58 -15.91
N SER A 16 8.08 68.43 -15.12
CA SER A 16 7.28 68.01 -13.98
C SER A 16 6.08 67.17 -14.42
N ALA A 17 5.38 67.55 -15.48
CA ALA A 17 4.27 66.80 -16.02
C ALA A 17 4.74 65.41 -16.55
N LYS A 18 5.87 65.36 -17.22
CA LYS A 18 6.47 64.09 -17.68
C LYS A 18 6.82 63.19 -16.49
N SER A 19 7.50 63.75 -15.47
CA SER A 19 7.83 62.99 -14.24
C SER A 19 6.59 62.45 -13.53
N ALA A 20 5.49 63.20 -13.52
CA ALA A 20 4.23 62.75 -12.94
C ALA A 20 3.62 61.57 -13.74
N VAL A 21 3.68 61.63 -15.08
CA VAL A 21 3.21 60.51 -15.93
C VAL A 21 4.11 59.28 -15.78
N ASP A 22 5.41 59.45 -15.77
CA ASP A 22 6.38 58.37 -15.56
C ASP A 22 6.16 57.68 -14.19
N SER A 23 5.94 58.49 -13.13
CA SER A 23 5.63 57.97 -11.79
C SER A 23 4.31 57.19 -11.75
N ARG A 24 3.27 57.69 -12.43
CA ARG A 24 1.99 56.94 -12.54
C ARG A 24 2.19 55.61 -13.23
N ASN A 25 2.88 55.58 -14.38
CA ASN A 25 3.13 54.35 -15.12
C ASN A 25 3.91 53.33 -14.28
N LEU A 26 4.88 53.81 -13.51
CA LEU A 26 5.65 52.94 -12.59
C LEU A 26 4.80 52.36 -11.49
N ILE A 27 3.90 53.17 -10.89
CA ILE A 27 2.96 52.71 -9.87
C ILE A 27 1.97 51.69 -10.46
N GLU A 28 1.42 51.92 -11.64
CA GLU A 28 0.50 50.98 -12.30
C GLU A 28 1.19 49.66 -12.63
N ALA A 29 2.43 49.68 -13.12
CA ALA A 29 3.23 48.47 -13.34
C ALA A 29 3.50 47.73 -12.04
N SER A 30 3.83 48.44 -10.96
CA SER A 30 4.05 47.82 -9.63
C SER A 30 2.80 47.17 -9.08
N ILE A 31 1.63 47.79 -9.23
CA ILE A 31 0.33 47.22 -8.81
C ILE A 31 0.04 45.95 -9.61
N TYR A 32 0.30 45.94 -10.90
CA TYR A 32 0.12 44.76 -11.73
C TYR A 32 1.03 43.60 -11.27
N GLU A 33 2.31 43.88 -11.06
CA GLU A 33 3.28 42.87 -10.62
C GLU A 33 2.93 42.30 -9.23
N VAL A 34 2.48 43.13 -8.30
CA VAL A 34 1.98 42.68 -6.99
C VAL A 34 0.74 41.80 -7.15
N GLY A 35 -0.16 42.13 -8.07
CA GLY A 35 -1.32 41.31 -8.39
C GLY A 35 -0.94 39.93 -8.93
N GLU A 36 0.03 39.87 -9.84
CA GLU A 36 0.56 38.61 -10.36
C GLU A 36 1.29 37.80 -9.27
N GLY A 37 2.07 38.47 -8.44
CA GLY A 37 2.72 37.84 -7.28
C GLY A 37 1.71 37.21 -6.31
N ASN A 38 0.62 37.90 -6.03
CA ASN A 38 -0.46 37.36 -5.19
C ASN A 38 -1.13 36.10 -5.81
N LYS A 39 -1.35 36.08 -7.12
CA LYS A 39 -1.87 34.89 -7.81
C LYS A 39 -0.93 33.71 -7.69
N ILE A 40 0.38 33.94 -7.85
CA ILE A 40 1.39 32.89 -7.70
C ILE A 40 1.42 32.38 -6.25
N ALA A 41 1.38 33.28 -5.27
CA ALA A 41 1.35 32.91 -3.87
C ALA A 41 0.10 32.07 -3.50
N THR A 42 -1.06 32.43 -4.03
CA THR A 42 -2.31 31.66 -3.84
C THR A 42 -2.18 30.26 -4.44
N LYS A 43 -1.69 30.14 -5.68
CA LYS A 43 -1.46 28.84 -6.30
C LYS A 43 -0.47 27.97 -5.51
N ALA A 44 0.61 28.56 -5.02
CA ALA A 44 1.57 27.86 -4.18
C ALA A 44 0.93 27.37 -2.87
N SER A 45 0.08 28.20 -2.24
CA SER A 45 -0.68 27.81 -1.05
C SER A 45 -1.63 26.65 -1.31
N ASP A 46 -2.34 26.67 -2.43
CA ASP A 46 -3.25 25.59 -2.80
C ASP A 46 -2.49 24.29 -3.08
N SER A 47 -1.36 24.36 -3.79
CA SER A 47 -0.49 23.19 -4.00
C SER A 47 0.06 22.61 -2.69
N LEU A 48 0.41 23.48 -1.73
CA LEU A 48 0.84 23.01 -0.41
C LEU A 48 -0.28 22.30 0.37
N LYS A 49 -1.52 22.77 0.25
CA LYS A 49 -2.68 22.06 0.85
C LYS A 49 -2.84 20.67 0.25
N GLU A 50 -2.76 20.53 -1.08
CA GLU A 50 -2.82 19.22 -1.74
C GLU A 50 -1.71 18.28 -1.26
N VAL A 51 -0.50 18.79 -1.05
CA VAL A 51 0.61 18.01 -0.50
C VAL A 51 0.31 17.55 0.93
N VAL A 52 -0.21 18.45 1.78
CA VAL A 52 -0.60 18.10 3.16
C VAL A 52 -1.66 17.01 3.19
N ASP A 53 -2.70 17.14 2.37
CA ASP A 53 -3.77 16.14 2.25
C ASP A 53 -3.22 14.79 1.74
N GLY A 54 -2.29 14.84 0.79
CA GLY A 54 -1.58 13.65 0.31
C GLY A 54 -0.78 12.95 1.41
N VAL A 55 -0.03 13.71 2.20
CA VAL A 55 0.74 13.18 3.33
C VAL A 55 -0.17 12.55 4.38
N GLN A 56 -1.33 13.16 4.65
CA GLN A 56 -2.31 12.63 5.58
C GLN A 56 -2.89 11.29 5.10
N SER A 57 -3.22 11.19 3.82
CA SER A 57 -3.67 9.94 3.18
C SER A 57 -2.61 8.83 3.25
N ILE A 58 -1.34 9.17 3.07
CA ILE A 58 -0.22 8.23 3.23
C ILE A 58 -0.13 7.73 4.68
N ALA A 59 -0.26 8.62 5.66
CA ALA A 59 -0.23 8.26 7.08
C ALA A 59 -1.37 7.29 7.45
N GLU A 60 -2.58 7.53 6.95
CA GLU A 60 -3.72 6.62 7.12
C GLU A 60 -3.49 5.26 6.47
N SER A 61 -2.94 5.26 5.26
CA SER A 61 -2.60 4.02 4.54
C SER A 61 -1.52 3.21 5.28
N ALA A 62 -0.51 3.88 5.82
CA ALA A 62 0.53 3.25 6.62
C ALA A 62 -0.03 2.62 7.91
N LYS A 63 -1.01 3.28 8.56
CA LYS A 63 -1.71 2.71 9.71
C LYS A 63 -2.49 1.45 9.34
N LYS A 64 -3.28 1.49 8.27
CA LYS A 64 -4.00 0.31 7.76
C LYS A 64 -3.06 -0.84 7.43
N MET A 65 -1.92 -0.55 6.79
CA MET A 65 -0.90 -1.56 6.46
C MET A 65 -0.33 -2.23 7.72
N ARG A 66 -0.11 -1.47 8.79
CA ARG A 66 0.32 -2.02 10.09
C ARG A 66 -0.72 -2.97 10.66
N ASP A 67 -1.99 -2.58 10.66
CA ASP A 67 -3.09 -3.40 11.18
C ASP A 67 -3.24 -4.71 10.39
N VAL A 68 -3.17 -4.63 9.06
CA VAL A 68 -3.18 -5.81 8.18
C VAL A 68 -1.96 -6.70 8.44
N SER A 69 -0.77 -6.14 8.57
CA SER A 69 0.46 -6.91 8.85
C SER A 69 0.38 -7.63 10.19
N THR A 70 -0.18 -7.00 11.21
CA THR A 70 -0.40 -7.63 12.52
C THR A 70 -1.38 -8.80 12.42
N SER A 71 -2.49 -8.63 11.71
CA SER A 71 -3.45 -9.70 11.47
C SER A 71 -2.84 -10.85 10.66
N GLN A 72 -2.01 -10.53 9.68
CA GLN A 72 -1.31 -11.52 8.86
C GLN A 72 -0.29 -12.32 9.69
N ALA A 73 0.44 -11.67 10.58
CA ALA A 73 1.36 -12.36 11.50
C ALA A 73 0.63 -13.38 12.41
N ALA A 74 -0.52 -12.99 12.96
CA ALA A 74 -1.36 -13.89 13.74
C ALA A 74 -1.91 -15.06 12.90
N GLY A 75 -2.29 -14.82 11.64
CA GLY A 75 -2.70 -15.86 10.71
C GLY A 75 -1.57 -16.85 10.39
N MET A 76 -0.35 -16.36 10.25
CA MET A 76 0.84 -17.19 10.01
C MET A 76 1.13 -18.11 11.21
N GLU A 77 1.00 -17.60 12.43
CA GLU A 77 1.16 -18.41 13.64
C GLU A 77 0.10 -19.53 13.72
N GLN A 78 -1.16 -19.25 13.37
CA GLN A 78 -2.19 -20.28 13.28
C GLN A 78 -1.89 -21.32 12.19
N ALA A 79 -1.35 -20.90 11.06
CA ALA A 79 -0.92 -21.81 9.99
C ALA A 79 0.21 -22.74 10.45
N ASP A 80 1.19 -22.24 11.19
CA ASP A 80 2.28 -23.05 11.73
C ASP A 80 1.75 -24.13 12.70
N VAL A 81 0.81 -23.77 13.57
CA VAL A 81 0.15 -24.73 14.47
C VAL A 81 -0.63 -25.80 13.68
N ALA A 82 -1.32 -25.39 12.61
CA ALA A 82 -2.06 -26.33 11.76
C ALA A 82 -1.12 -27.29 11.03
N ILE A 83 0.00 -26.82 10.53
CA ILE A 83 1.04 -27.64 9.88
C ILE A 83 1.61 -28.66 10.86
N ALA A 84 1.91 -28.25 12.09
CA ALA A 84 2.38 -29.17 13.14
C ALA A 84 1.37 -30.30 13.41
N ARG A 85 0.08 -29.98 13.50
CA ARG A 85 -0.98 -30.97 13.65
C ARG A 85 -1.09 -31.91 12.44
N ILE A 86 -0.94 -31.40 11.23
CA ILE A 86 -0.92 -32.23 10.02
C ILE A 86 0.25 -33.21 10.07
N ALA A 87 1.43 -32.80 10.51
CA ALA A 87 2.59 -33.68 10.69
C ALA A 87 2.31 -34.82 11.68
N GLU A 88 1.64 -34.53 12.79
CA GLU A 88 1.21 -35.56 13.77
C GLU A 88 0.22 -36.54 13.14
N VAL A 89 -0.77 -36.05 12.40
CA VAL A 89 -1.74 -36.91 11.69
C VAL A 89 -1.07 -37.78 10.63
N VAL A 90 -0.11 -37.25 9.89
CA VAL A 90 0.66 -38.03 8.91
C VAL A 90 1.44 -39.16 9.59
N GLN A 91 2.08 -38.90 10.73
CA GLN A 91 2.75 -39.94 11.51
C GLN A 91 1.80 -41.01 12.02
N ALA A 92 0.67 -40.61 12.58
CA ALA A 92 -0.37 -41.54 13.03
C ALA A 92 -0.92 -42.39 11.89
N ASN A 93 -1.17 -41.79 10.73
CA ASN A 93 -1.61 -42.50 9.53
C ASN A 93 -0.57 -43.52 9.03
N SER A 94 0.72 -43.18 9.09
CA SER A 94 1.80 -44.10 8.73
C SER A 94 1.83 -45.30 9.69
N ALA A 95 1.70 -45.08 10.99
CA ALA A 95 1.64 -46.17 11.99
C ALA A 95 0.41 -47.06 11.78
N THR A 96 -0.77 -46.45 11.54
CA THR A 96 -2.00 -47.20 11.27
C THR A 96 -1.89 -48.00 9.98
N SER A 97 -1.25 -47.48 8.94
CA SER A 97 -1.03 -48.21 7.70
C SER A 97 -0.12 -49.42 7.87
N GLN A 98 0.93 -49.30 8.69
CA GLN A 98 1.80 -50.43 9.03
C GLN A 98 1.05 -51.50 9.82
N GLU A 99 0.24 -51.11 10.79
CA GLU A 99 -0.60 -52.05 11.56
C GLU A 99 -1.64 -52.73 10.68
N THR A 100 -2.28 -51.99 9.76
CA THR A 100 -3.22 -52.53 8.77
C THR A 100 -2.55 -53.53 7.87
N SER A 101 -1.36 -53.27 7.39
CA SER A 101 -0.57 -54.22 6.56
C SER A 101 -0.25 -55.50 7.32
N ALA A 102 0.21 -55.39 8.56
CA ALA A 102 0.51 -56.54 9.41
C ALA A 102 -0.74 -57.37 9.68
N THR A 103 -1.87 -56.73 9.98
CA THR A 103 -3.17 -57.41 10.20
C THR A 103 -3.65 -58.10 8.91
N SER A 104 -3.44 -57.49 7.74
CA SER A 104 -3.79 -58.08 6.46
C SER A 104 -2.95 -59.33 6.13
N GLU A 105 -1.66 -59.30 6.45
CA GLU A 105 -0.78 -60.48 6.30
C GLU A 105 -1.23 -61.62 7.23
N GLU A 106 -1.57 -61.31 8.48
CA GLU A 106 -2.07 -62.29 9.43
C GLU A 106 -3.42 -62.91 8.98
N LEU A 107 -4.35 -62.09 8.49
CA LEU A 107 -5.61 -62.55 7.92
C LEU A 107 -5.41 -63.44 6.70
N THR A 108 -4.45 -63.11 5.84
CA THR A 108 -4.11 -63.95 4.68
C THR A 108 -3.59 -65.32 5.15
N ALA A 109 -2.71 -65.34 6.14
CA ALA A 109 -2.21 -66.58 6.70
C ALA A 109 -3.33 -67.46 7.34
N GLN A 110 -4.22 -66.82 8.08
CA GLN A 110 -5.37 -67.50 8.69
C GLN A 110 -6.33 -68.05 7.61
N ALA A 111 -6.60 -67.31 6.55
CA ALA A 111 -7.44 -67.76 5.43
C ALA A 111 -6.82 -68.95 4.73
N THR A 112 -5.51 -68.98 4.52
CA THR A 112 -4.79 -70.10 3.96
C THR A 112 -4.93 -71.35 4.84
N THR A 113 -4.69 -71.21 6.14
CA THR A 113 -4.87 -72.32 7.12
C THR A 113 -6.30 -72.87 7.10
N LEU A 114 -7.29 -71.97 7.07
CA LEU A 114 -8.70 -72.36 7.00
C LEU A 114 -9.00 -73.13 5.68
N SER A 115 -8.47 -72.69 4.58
CA SER A 115 -8.63 -73.38 3.27
C SER A 115 -8.03 -74.77 3.31
N GLU A 116 -6.88 -74.95 3.90
CA GLU A 116 -6.24 -76.25 4.07
C GLU A 116 -7.08 -77.22 4.94
N MET A 117 -7.60 -76.72 6.06
CA MET A 117 -8.48 -77.51 6.93
C MET A 117 -9.76 -77.93 6.24
N VAL A 118 -10.38 -77.07 5.46
CA VAL A 118 -11.57 -77.40 4.62
C VAL A 118 -11.24 -78.46 3.58
N ALA A 119 -10.09 -78.35 2.92
CA ALA A 119 -9.63 -79.35 1.97
C ALA A 119 -9.44 -80.74 2.60
N GLN A 120 -8.93 -80.82 3.80
CA GLN A 120 -8.83 -82.09 4.55
C GLN A 120 -10.20 -82.70 4.83
N PHE A 121 -11.20 -81.91 5.18
CA PHE A 121 -12.58 -82.38 5.39
C PHE A 121 -13.21 -82.94 4.11
N LYS A 122 -12.97 -82.36 2.96
CA LYS A 122 -13.48 -82.90 1.66
C LYS A 122 -12.87 -84.25 1.24
N LEU A 123 -11.59 -84.44 1.55
CA LEU A 123 -10.88 -85.69 1.29
C LEU A 123 -11.33 -86.86 2.20
N ARG A 124 -12.01 -86.60 3.24
CA ARG A 124 -12.48 -87.64 4.20
C ARG A 124 -13.91 -88.06 3.98
N ASN A 125 -14.65 -87.40 3.09
CA ASN A 125 -16.03 -87.74 2.67
C ASN A 125 -16.13 -88.50 1.32
N ASP A 126 -15.02 -88.80 0.70
CA ASP A 126 -14.88 -89.70 -0.42
C ASP A 126 -14.35 -91.02 0.14
#